data_1e656d7927fcfd1859f33fdd10848f19
#
_entry.id   1e656d7927fcfd1859f33fdd10848f19
#
_cell.length_a   1.000
_cell.length_b   1.000
_cell.length_c   1.000
_cell.angle_alpha   90.00
_cell.angle_beta   90.00
_cell.angle_gamma   90.00
#
_symmetry.space_group_name_H-M   'P 1'
#
loop_
_entity.id
_entity.type
_entity.pdbx_description
1 polymer ?
#
loop_
_entity_poly.entity_id
_entity_poly.type
_entity_poly.pdbx_seq_one_letter_code
_entity_poly.pdbx_strand_id
1 'polypeptide(L)'
;NPTYDFKTVWDNFEGDVYTSYFFNEGTRIYPTQIYKGLLTQTKNTFLKRRYAYQYLVSLYYEERIDKVQLLNVFDTYFKHADKDWMYYSALHYAAYFMSNQNDIRLDCIMNGSDKQARNIELLYASPTFKNNLATEKDSIKKSYLLAIRAMRTMGPCLSDLKAIYQLNPKNIYFNFLLNREINKIEDWVLTPEFTDFEPYTGSEQTLRNHSKDVAYANDVLNFTSQLSGTNNAVFLTLVNSYLNYVLGKPEEAFNMLKNTSSYSNPLLQIQARTISLLIRLSTQKVDREVENEIVALIKLSPNLVFRNQL
;
A
#
# COMPACT_ATOMS: atom_id res chain seq x y z
N ASN A 1 -17.70 6.15 -7.35
CA ASN A 1 -16.55 6.08 -6.43
C ASN A 1 -15.99 4.67 -6.47
N PRO A 2 -14.83 4.42 -7.04
CA PRO A 2 -14.20 3.12 -6.92
C PRO A 2 -13.73 3.00 -5.46
N THR A 3 -14.34 2.10 -4.72
CA THR A 3 -13.79 1.58 -3.47
C THR A 3 -12.51 0.85 -3.85
N TYR A 4 -11.36 1.47 -3.58
CA TYR A 4 -10.07 0.82 -3.72
C TYR A 4 -10.01 -0.32 -2.70
N ASP A 5 -10.10 -1.54 -3.21
CA ASP A 5 -9.91 -2.75 -2.41
C ASP A 5 -8.42 -2.87 -2.09
N PHE A 6 -8.08 -2.78 -0.80
CA PHE A 6 -6.71 -2.94 -0.29
C PHE A 6 -6.06 -4.26 -0.74
N LYS A 7 -6.86 -5.30 -0.96
CA LYS A 7 -6.42 -6.58 -1.50
C LYS A 7 -5.81 -6.44 -2.89
N THR A 8 -6.41 -5.61 -3.77
CA THR A 8 -5.90 -5.38 -5.13
C THR A 8 -4.54 -4.66 -5.12
N VAL A 9 -4.30 -3.77 -4.15
CA VAL A 9 -3.00 -3.08 -4.01
C VAL A 9 -1.93 -4.05 -3.52
N TRP A 10 -2.26 -4.94 -2.57
CA TRP A 10 -1.32 -5.91 -2.01
C TRP A 10 -1.03 -7.07 -2.96
N ASP A 11 -2.04 -7.65 -3.61
CA ASP A 11 -1.89 -8.70 -4.63
C ASP A 11 -1.07 -8.21 -5.84
N ASN A 12 -1.18 -6.92 -6.19
CA ASN A 12 -0.34 -6.30 -7.21
C ASN A 12 1.10 -6.05 -6.71
N PHE A 13 1.30 -5.80 -5.43
CA PHE A 13 2.63 -5.57 -4.84
C PHE A 13 3.43 -6.89 -4.74
N GLU A 14 2.79 -7.99 -4.33
CA GLU A 14 3.41 -9.33 -4.31
C GLU A 14 3.55 -9.92 -5.71
N GLY A 15 2.58 -9.74 -6.59
CA GLY A 15 2.58 -10.30 -7.94
C GLY A 15 3.70 -9.75 -8.83
N ASP A 16 3.95 -8.44 -8.81
CA ASP A 16 4.99 -7.84 -9.68
C ASP A 16 6.42 -8.09 -9.18
N VAL A 17 6.64 -8.28 -7.89
CA VAL A 17 7.98 -8.59 -7.34
C VAL A 17 8.31 -10.07 -7.48
N TYR A 18 7.35 -10.97 -7.28
CA TYR A 18 7.59 -12.42 -7.37
C TYR A 18 7.50 -12.98 -8.80
N THR A 19 6.66 -12.45 -9.64
CA THR A 19 6.53 -12.96 -11.03
C THR A 19 7.75 -12.65 -11.89
N SER A 20 8.54 -11.61 -11.57
CA SER A 20 9.80 -11.34 -12.30
C SER A 20 10.89 -12.38 -12.04
N TYR A 21 10.84 -13.10 -10.91
CA TYR A 21 11.87 -14.09 -10.55
C TYR A 21 11.55 -15.53 -10.95
N PHE A 22 10.32 -15.88 -11.28
CA PHE A 22 9.89 -17.26 -11.49
C PHE A 22 9.39 -17.59 -12.91
N PHE A 23 9.36 -16.64 -13.83
CA PHE A 23 9.04 -16.96 -15.21
C PHE A 23 10.31 -17.38 -15.94
N ASN A 24 10.38 -18.69 -16.27
CA ASN A 24 11.31 -19.25 -17.24
C ASN A 24 11.53 -18.29 -18.41
N GLU A 25 12.79 -18.18 -18.86
CA GLU A 25 13.26 -17.48 -20.07
C GLU A 25 12.68 -18.05 -21.40
N GLY A 26 11.42 -18.44 -21.38
CA GLY A 26 10.68 -18.68 -22.63
C GLY A 26 10.48 -17.31 -23.29
N THR A 27 11.04 -17.15 -24.47
CA THR A 27 10.89 -15.98 -25.34
C THR A 27 9.43 -15.52 -25.33
N ARG A 28 9.12 -14.44 -24.60
CA ARG A 28 7.79 -13.80 -24.63
C ARG A 28 7.65 -13.18 -26.02
N ILE A 29 6.97 -13.87 -26.93
CA ILE A 29 6.61 -13.31 -28.23
C ILE A 29 5.51 -12.27 -27.95
N TYR A 30 5.88 -11.00 -27.96
CA TYR A 30 4.88 -9.94 -27.93
C TYR A 30 4.29 -9.80 -29.33
N PRO A 31 2.98 -10.00 -29.51
CA PRO A 31 2.35 -10.02 -30.83
C PRO A 31 2.12 -8.61 -31.37
N THR A 32 3.19 -7.81 -31.49
CA THR A 32 3.15 -6.40 -31.89
C THR A 32 2.41 -6.21 -33.21
N GLN A 33 2.67 -7.07 -34.21
CA GLN A 33 2.01 -6.96 -35.50
C GLN A 33 0.51 -7.32 -35.43
N ILE A 34 0.12 -8.23 -34.53
CA ILE A 34 -1.28 -8.59 -34.31
C ILE A 34 -2.03 -7.37 -33.74
N TYR A 35 -1.49 -6.75 -32.68
CA TYR A 35 -2.13 -5.56 -32.08
C TYR A 35 -2.17 -4.38 -33.04
N LYS A 36 -1.13 -4.17 -33.83
CA LYS A 36 -1.12 -3.17 -34.91
C LYS A 36 -2.24 -3.42 -35.91
N GLY A 37 -2.41 -4.67 -36.37
CA GLY A 37 -3.47 -5.07 -37.29
C GLY A 37 -4.87 -4.83 -36.69
N LEU A 38 -5.11 -5.27 -35.46
CA LEU A 38 -6.38 -5.08 -34.76
C LEU A 38 -6.69 -3.59 -34.55
N LEU A 39 -5.69 -2.78 -34.22
CA LEU A 39 -5.81 -1.34 -34.05
C LEU A 39 -6.24 -0.63 -35.33
N THR A 40 -5.71 -1.04 -36.48
CA THR A 40 -6.05 -0.45 -37.78
C THR A 40 -7.40 -0.88 -38.29
N GLN A 41 -7.84 -2.11 -38.02
CA GLN A 41 -9.10 -2.69 -38.54
C GLN A 41 -10.32 -2.30 -37.72
N THR A 42 -10.16 -2.06 -36.41
CA THR A 42 -11.31 -1.77 -35.54
C THR A 42 -11.86 -0.36 -35.72
N LYS A 43 -13.19 -0.26 -35.85
CA LYS A 43 -13.94 1.02 -35.86
C LYS A 43 -14.46 1.41 -34.46
N ASN A 44 -14.53 0.45 -33.53
CA ASN A 44 -15.02 0.69 -32.18
C ASN A 44 -13.96 1.48 -31.38
N THR A 45 -14.30 2.65 -30.90
CA THR A 45 -13.39 3.57 -30.19
C THR A 45 -12.83 2.99 -28.91
N PHE A 46 -13.65 2.25 -28.14
CA PHE A 46 -13.21 1.59 -26.91
C PHE A 46 -12.20 0.49 -27.19
N LEU A 47 -12.48 -0.41 -28.14
CA LEU A 47 -11.56 -1.48 -28.55
C LEU A 47 -10.29 -0.90 -29.17
N LYS A 48 -10.44 0.18 -29.96
CA LYS A 48 -9.29 0.87 -30.56
C LYS A 48 -8.28 1.34 -29.51
N ARG A 49 -8.79 1.96 -28.43
CA ARG A 49 -7.95 2.40 -27.32
C ARG A 49 -7.30 1.24 -26.57
N ARG A 50 -8.01 0.12 -26.36
CA ARG A 50 -7.45 -1.11 -25.76
C ARG A 50 -6.36 -1.74 -26.62
N TYR A 51 -6.58 -1.82 -27.94
CA TYR A 51 -5.56 -2.33 -28.86
C TYR A 51 -4.36 -1.39 -28.95
N ALA A 52 -4.57 -0.07 -28.90
CA ALA A 52 -3.49 0.90 -28.82
C ALA A 52 -2.64 0.69 -27.55
N TYR A 53 -3.28 0.42 -26.40
CA TYR A 53 -2.58 0.11 -25.15
C TYR A 53 -1.74 -1.17 -25.29
N GLN A 54 -2.33 -2.26 -25.76
CA GLN A 54 -1.59 -3.53 -25.96
C GLN A 54 -0.46 -3.38 -26.98
N TYR A 55 -0.67 -2.60 -28.04
CA TYR A 55 0.35 -2.29 -29.02
C TYR A 55 1.51 -1.49 -28.41
N LEU A 56 1.21 -0.47 -27.61
CA LEU A 56 2.20 0.32 -26.88
C LEU A 56 3.02 -0.55 -25.93
N VAL A 57 2.35 -1.42 -25.14
CA VAL A 57 3.01 -2.38 -24.24
C VAL A 57 3.92 -3.33 -25.04
N SER A 58 3.44 -3.88 -26.15
CA SER A 58 4.26 -4.78 -26.97
C SER A 58 5.49 -4.10 -27.54
N LEU A 59 5.38 -2.86 -28.03
CA LEU A 59 6.52 -2.05 -28.49
C LEU A 59 7.56 -1.82 -27.39
N TYR A 60 7.11 -1.61 -26.14
CA TYR A 60 8.01 -1.39 -25.00
C TYR A 60 8.84 -2.65 -24.69
N TYR A 61 8.30 -3.84 -24.89
CA TYR A 61 8.95 -5.11 -24.58
C TYR A 61 9.66 -5.76 -25.78
N GLU A 62 9.69 -5.10 -26.95
CA GLU A 62 10.51 -5.57 -28.08
C GLU A 62 12.00 -5.46 -27.76
N GLU A 63 12.81 -6.38 -28.31
CA GLU A 63 14.28 -6.36 -28.13
C GLU A 63 14.91 -5.04 -28.61
N ARG A 64 14.32 -4.43 -29.65
CA ARG A 64 14.72 -3.11 -30.17
C ARG A 64 13.54 -2.16 -30.08
N ILE A 65 13.50 -1.41 -29.01
CA ILE A 65 12.40 -0.46 -28.75
C ILE A 65 12.43 0.68 -29.76
N ASP A 66 11.40 0.76 -30.60
CA ASP A 66 11.15 1.94 -31.43
C ASP A 66 10.48 3.06 -30.60
N LYS A 67 11.32 3.93 -30.03
CA LYS A 67 10.89 5.06 -29.18
C LYS A 67 9.94 6.00 -29.91
N VAL A 68 10.18 6.25 -31.18
CA VAL A 68 9.38 7.19 -31.98
C VAL A 68 8.00 6.60 -32.20
N GLN A 69 7.92 5.32 -32.55
CA GLN A 69 6.65 4.66 -32.76
C GLN A 69 5.84 4.57 -31.44
N LEU A 70 6.49 4.23 -30.32
CA LEU A 70 5.85 4.15 -29.02
C LEU A 70 5.25 5.52 -28.61
N LEU A 71 6.02 6.60 -28.70
CA LEU A 71 5.53 7.95 -28.39
C LEU A 71 4.43 8.40 -29.35
N ASN A 72 4.50 8.06 -30.64
CA ASN A 72 3.44 8.33 -31.61
C ASN A 72 2.13 7.63 -31.24
N VAL A 73 2.20 6.37 -30.78
CA VAL A 73 1.01 5.65 -30.28
C VAL A 73 0.43 6.35 -29.06
N PHE A 74 1.27 6.74 -28.10
CA PHE A 74 0.82 7.49 -26.94
C PHE A 74 0.16 8.81 -27.32
N ASP A 75 0.81 9.62 -28.14
CA ASP A 75 0.32 10.93 -28.58
C ASP A 75 -1.00 10.83 -29.35
N THR A 76 -1.14 9.79 -30.18
CA THR A 76 -2.34 9.61 -31.02
C THR A 76 -3.56 9.14 -30.24
N TYR A 77 -3.38 8.20 -29.27
CA TYR A 77 -4.50 7.50 -28.65
C TYR A 77 -4.73 7.84 -27.18
N PHE A 78 -3.76 8.46 -26.49
CA PHE A 78 -3.84 8.71 -25.05
C PHE A 78 -3.71 10.17 -24.67
N LYS A 79 -2.81 10.93 -25.28
CA LYS A 79 -2.48 12.32 -24.88
C LYS A 79 -3.68 13.22 -24.65
N HIS A 80 -4.72 13.10 -25.46
CA HIS A 80 -5.95 13.90 -25.40
C HIS A 80 -7.19 13.09 -24.96
N ALA A 81 -6.98 11.83 -24.51
CA ALA A 81 -8.05 11.00 -24.01
C ALA A 81 -8.35 11.29 -22.54
N ASP A 82 -9.46 10.71 -22.03
CA ASP A 82 -9.80 10.76 -20.62
C ASP A 82 -8.66 10.20 -19.77
N LYS A 83 -8.32 10.93 -18.70
CA LYS A 83 -7.28 10.55 -17.75
C LYS A 83 -7.77 9.47 -16.78
N ASP A 84 -8.08 8.30 -17.34
CA ASP A 84 -8.46 7.10 -16.61
C ASP A 84 -7.23 6.21 -16.31
N TRP A 85 -7.48 5.03 -15.71
CA TRP A 85 -6.42 4.06 -15.42
C TRP A 85 -5.61 3.66 -16.65
N MET A 86 -6.24 3.54 -17.83
CA MET A 86 -5.58 3.15 -19.07
C MET A 86 -4.64 4.25 -19.59
N TYR A 87 -5.05 5.52 -19.43
CA TYR A 87 -4.19 6.66 -19.73
C TYR A 87 -2.91 6.61 -18.87
N TYR A 88 -3.05 6.47 -17.54
CA TYR A 88 -1.89 6.46 -16.65
C TYR A 88 -1.02 5.22 -16.82
N SER A 89 -1.61 4.08 -17.20
CA SER A 89 -0.86 2.87 -17.53
C SER A 89 -0.07 3.02 -18.82
N ALA A 90 -0.64 3.64 -19.86
CA ALA A 90 0.07 3.95 -21.09
C ALA A 90 1.16 5.01 -20.86
N LEU A 91 0.86 6.03 -20.04
CA LEU A 91 1.81 7.08 -19.67
C LEU A 91 3.04 6.53 -18.93
N HIS A 92 2.87 5.50 -18.10
CA HIS A 92 3.99 4.81 -17.45
C HIS A 92 5.06 4.34 -18.46
N TYR A 93 4.65 3.69 -19.54
CA TYR A 93 5.58 3.21 -20.57
C TYR A 93 6.17 4.35 -21.39
N ALA A 94 5.37 5.35 -21.75
CA ALA A 94 5.83 6.51 -22.48
C ALA A 94 6.85 7.35 -21.67
N ALA A 95 6.70 7.39 -20.35
CA ALA A 95 7.55 8.14 -19.43
C ALA A 95 9.04 7.77 -19.52
N TYR A 96 9.36 6.53 -19.90
CA TYR A 96 10.76 6.10 -20.06
C TYR A 96 11.52 6.89 -21.14
N PHE A 97 10.79 7.52 -22.07
CA PHE A 97 11.34 8.25 -23.21
C PHE A 97 11.08 9.75 -23.17
N MET A 98 10.46 10.24 -22.09
CA MET A 98 10.17 11.67 -21.87
C MET A 98 11.22 12.30 -20.95
N SER A 99 11.41 13.63 -21.03
CA SER A 99 12.44 14.35 -20.27
C SER A 99 12.12 14.54 -18.79
N ASN A 100 10.83 14.66 -18.44
CA ASN A 100 10.36 14.92 -17.06
C ASN A 100 9.82 13.66 -16.36
N GLN A 101 10.57 12.57 -16.45
CA GLN A 101 10.14 11.23 -15.99
C GLN A 101 9.65 11.20 -14.53
N ASN A 102 10.29 11.92 -13.62
CA ASN A 102 9.93 11.87 -12.20
C ASN A 102 8.56 12.51 -11.93
N ASP A 103 8.26 13.64 -12.57
CA ASP A 103 6.95 14.28 -12.44
C ASP A 103 5.84 13.39 -13.02
N ILE A 104 6.11 12.78 -14.17
CA ILE A 104 5.17 11.85 -14.81
C ILE A 104 4.93 10.61 -13.94
N ARG A 105 5.99 10.03 -13.37
CA ARG A 105 5.85 8.88 -12.44
C ARG A 105 5.03 9.24 -11.21
N LEU A 106 5.28 10.43 -10.64
CA LEU A 106 4.50 10.92 -9.51
C LEU A 106 3.02 11.10 -9.90
N ASP A 107 2.74 11.64 -11.09
CA ASP A 107 1.37 11.78 -11.61
C ASP A 107 0.69 10.40 -11.78
N CYS A 108 1.40 9.41 -12.32
CA CYS A 108 0.91 8.02 -12.41
C CYS A 108 0.61 7.41 -11.02
N ILE A 109 1.46 7.68 -10.02
CA ILE A 109 1.25 7.18 -8.65
C ILE A 109 0.01 7.82 -8.03
N MET A 110 -0.17 9.12 -8.22
CA MET A 110 -1.29 9.87 -7.63
C MET A 110 -2.65 9.51 -8.24
N ASN A 111 -2.69 9.07 -9.49
CA ASN A 111 -3.91 8.89 -10.27
C ASN A 111 -4.25 7.43 -10.62
N GLY A 112 -3.60 6.47 -10.00
CA GLY A 112 -4.05 5.07 -10.02
C GLY A 112 -3.61 4.27 -11.25
N SER A 113 -2.38 4.43 -11.71
CA SER A 113 -1.77 3.50 -12.68
C SER A 113 -1.72 2.08 -12.12
N ASP A 114 -1.95 1.06 -12.97
CA ASP A 114 -1.72 -0.34 -12.64
C ASP A 114 -0.23 -0.66 -12.38
N LYS A 115 0.66 0.29 -12.69
CA LYS A 115 2.11 0.22 -12.48
C LYS A 115 2.59 1.08 -11.30
N GLN A 116 1.74 1.33 -10.31
CA GLN A 116 2.07 2.17 -9.15
C GLN A 116 3.33 1.69 -8.41
N ALA A 117 3.42 0.41 -8.08
CA ALA A 117 4.57 -0.15 -7.38
C ALA A 117 5.88 0.10 -8.15
N ARG A 118 5.86 -0.13 -9.47
CA ARG A 118 7.04 0.11 -10.31
C ARG A 118 7.39 1.60 -10.43
N ASN A 119 6.40 2.47 -10.52
CA ASN A 119 6.63 3.92 -10.52
C ASN A 119 7.22 4.41 -9.19
N ILE A 120 6.75 3.89 -8.05
CA ILE A 120 7.29 4.18 -6.71
C ILE A 120 8.77 3.77 -6.65
N GLU A 121 9.10 2.56 -7.09
CA GLU A 121 10.46 2.05 -7.10
C GLU A 121 11.39 2.93 -7.96
N LEU A 122 10.99 3.21 -9.20
CA LEU A 122 11.78 4.00 -10.14
C LEU A 122 11.95 5.45 -9.66
N LEU A 123 10.89 6.05 -9.09
CA LEU A 123 10.95 7.41 -8.58
C LEU A 123 11.86 7.49 -7.34
N TYR A 124 11.75 6.54 -6.42
CA TYR A 124 12.61 6.49 -5.24
C TYR A 124 14.08 6.26 -5.57
N ALA A 125 14.37 5.39 -6.55
CA ALA A 125 15.72 5.12 -7.03
C ALA A 125 16.35 6.28 -7.83
N SER A 126 15.56 7.30 -8.19
CA SER A 126 16.07 8.45 -8.93
C SER A 126 17.10 9.24 -8.10
N PRO A 127 18.26 9.59 -8.69
CA PRO A 127 19.26 10.43 -8.01
C PRO A 127 18.71 11.78 -7.52
N THR A 128 17.65 12.27 -8.15
CA THR A 128 17.03 13.58 -7.82
C THR A 128 15.90 13.47 -6.80
N PHE A 129 15.52 12.25 -6.33
CA PHE A 129 14.38 12.06 -5.42
C PHE A 129 14.46 12.93 -4.17
N LYS A 130 15.62 12.92 -3.49
CA LYS A 130 15.82 13.71 -2.25
C LYS A 130 15.67 15.21 -2.50
N ASN A 131 16.20 15.69 -3.63
CA ASN A 131 16.10 17.09 -4.02
C ASN A 131 14.65 17.45 -4.37
N ASN A 132 13.96 16.62 -5.15
CA ASN A 132 12.55 16.81 -5.50
C ASN A 132 11.68 16.88 -4.24
N LEU A 133 11.88 15.98 -3.27
CA LEU A 133 11.18 16.02 -1.99
C LEU A 133 11.44 17.31 -1.21
N ALA A 134 12.70 17.79 -1.20
CA ALA A 134 13.07 18.99 -0.46
C ALA A 134 12.50 20.26 -1.09
N THR A 135 12.44 20.34 -2.43
CA THR A 135 12.07 21.54 -3.18
C THR A 135 10.58 21.59 -3.57
N GLU A 136 9.84 20.47 -3.45
CA GLU A 136 8.43 20.42 -3.81
C GLU A 136 7.59 21.38 -2.97
N LYS A 137 6.84 22.25 -3.64
CA LYS A 137 5.98 23.26 -3.02
C LYS A 137 4.51 22.88 -3.01
N ASP A 138 4.07 22.03 -3.95
CA ASP A 138 2.71 21.51 -3.96
C ASP A 138 2.53 20.54 -2.80
N SER A 139 1.61 20.86 -1.89
CA SER A 139 1.36 20.08 -0.66
C SER A 139 0.90 18.66 -0.96
N ILE A 140 0.07 18.47 -2.00
CA ILE A 140 -0.42 17.15 -2.40
C ILE A 140 0.74 16.31 -2.92
N LYS A 141 1.50 16.81 -3.90
CA LYS A 141 2.68 16.12 -4.45
C LYS A 141 3.70 15.79 -3.37
N LYS A 142 3.98 16.75 -2.49
CA LYS A 142 4.90 16.56 -1.36
C LYS A 142 4.44 15.45 -0.42
N SER A 143 3.13 15.35 -0.15
CA SER A 143 2.58 14.27 0.67
C SER A 143 2.81 12.89 0.06
N TYR A 144 2.74 12.76 -1.26
CA TYR A 144 3.04 11.49 -1.96
C TYR A 144 4.54 11.16 -1.97
N LEU A 145 5.41 12.15 -2.15
CA LEU A 145 6.86 11.95 -2.04
C LEU A 145 7.26 11.51 -0.62
N LEU A 146 6.65 12.11 0.41
CA LEU A 146 6.84 11.67 1.81
C LEU A 146 6.32 10.23 2.01
N ALA A 147 5.18 9.89 1.44
CA ALA A 147 4.64 8.53 1.51
C ALA A 147 5.59 7.51 0.87
N ILE A 148 6.17 7.81 -0.30
CA ILE A 148 7.18 6.98 -0.96
C ILE A 148 8.41 6.79 -0.07
N ARG A 149 8.90 7.86 0.58
CA ARG A 149 10.00 7.76 1.54
C ARG A 149 9.64 6.87 2.72
N ALA A 150 8.47 7.07 3.32
CA ALA A 150 7.99 6.28 4.45
C ALA A 150 7.87 4.80 4.11
N MET A 151 7.43 4.43 2.89
CA MET A 151 7.36 3.04 2.41
C MET A 151 8.73 2.34 2.41
N ARG A 152 9.81 3.09 2.27
CA ARG A 152 11.20 2.55 2.22
C ARG A 152 11.94 2.68 3.54
N THR A 153 11.32 3.30 4.55
CA THR A 153 11.92 3.48 5.88
C THR A 153 11.65 2.25 6.74
N MET A 154 12.70 1.55 7.18
CA MET A 154 12.60 0.39 8.07
C MET A 154 12.39 0.80 9.53
N GLY A 155 13.03 1.89 9.97
CA GLY A 155 12.89 2.45 11.31
C GLY A 155 11.59 3.26 11.51
N PRO A 156 11.46 3.97 12.65
CA PRO A 156 10.36 4.83 12.98
C PRO A 156 10.08 5.89 11.89
N CYS A 157 8.81 6.09 11.51
CA CYS A 157 8.46 7.10 10.49
C CYS A 157 7.26 8.00 10.89
N LEU A 158 6.98 8.15 12.19
CA LEU A 158 5.88 8.99 12.69
C LEU A 158 5.96 10.44 12.20
N SER A 159 7.17 11.00 12.07
CA SER A 159 7.34 12.36 11.53
C SER A 159 6.82 12.48 10.09
N ASP A 160 7.05 11.46 9.27
CA ASP A 160 6.52 11.44 7.91
C ASP A 160 5.00 11.28 7.90
N LEU A 161 4.45 10.39 8.75
CA LEU A 161 3.00 10.22 8.89
C LEU A 161 2.30 11.53 9.28
N LYS A 162 2.85 12.26 10.28
CA LYS A 162 2.35 13.57 10.69
C LYS A 162 2.37 14.58 9.54
N ALA A 163 3.49 14.67 8.82
CA ALA A 163 3.63 15.58 7.70
C ALA A 163 2.71 15.22 6.53
N ILE A 164 2.56 13.93 6.20
CA ILE A 164 1.63 13.45 5.17
C ILE A 164 0.20 13.88 5.52
N TYR A 165 -0.23 13.61 6.75
CA TYR A 165 -1.58 13.95 7.18
C TYR A 165 -1.84 15.47 7.17
N GLN A 166 -0.89 16.27 7.61
CA GLN A 166 -0.99 17.75 7.60
C GLN A 166 -1.08 18.30 6.19
N LEU A 167 -0.29 17.76 5.25
CA LEU A 167 -0.25 18.22 3.86
C LEU A 167 -1.46 17.75 3.05
N ASN A 168 -1.91 16.52 3.29
CA ASN A 168 -3.00 15.89 2.55
C ASN A 168 -3.67 14.79 3.39
N PRO A 169 -4.70 15.10 4.22
CA PRO A 169 -5.43 14.12 5.02
C PRO A 169 -6.12 13.01 4.20
N LYS A 170 -6.27 13.22 2.88
CA LYS A 170 -6.87 12.26 1.93
C LYS A 170 -5.82 11.46 1.16
N ASN A 171 -4.55 11.50 1.56
CA ASN A 171 -3.51 10.70 0.92
C ASN A 171 -3.87 9.21 1.00
N ILE A 172 -3.97 8.55 -0.16
CA ILE A 172 -4.44 7.14 -0.26
C ILE A 172 -3.52 6.15 0.45
N TYR A 173 -2.25 6.49 0.65
CA TYR A 173 -1.27 5.64 1.32
C TYR A 173 -1.23 5.83 2.83
N PHE A 174 -1.94 6.82 3.40
CA PHE A 174 -1.84 7.12 4.82
C PHE A 174 -2.23 5.93 5.70
N ASN A 175 -3.38 5.30 5.46
CA ASN A 175 -3.82 4.15 6.24
C ASN A 175 -2.89 2.95 6.11
N PHE A 176 -2.39 2.69 4.90
CA PHE A 176 -1.40 1.64 4.66
C PHE A 176 -0.11 1.88 5.45
N LEU A 177 0.42 3.10 5.41
CA LEU A 177 1.64 3.46 6.14
C LEU A 177 1.44 3.39 7.66
N LEU A 178 0.27 3.80 8.15
CA LEU A 178 -0.06 3.69 9.55
C LEU A 178 -0.13 2.22 10.00
N ASN A 179 -0.78 1.34 9.23
CA ASN A 179 -0.77 -0.10 9.51
C ASN A 179 0.66 -0.67 9.55
N ARG A 180 1.48 -0.28 8.58
CA ARG A 180 2.87 -0.71 8.55
C ARG A 180 3.65 -0.24 9.77
N GLU A 181 3.34 0.95 10.28
CA GLU A 181 3.97 1.46 11.50
C GLU A 181 3.53 0.69 12.74
N ILE A 182 2.26 0.30 12.79
CA ILE A 182 1.73 -0.56 13.86
C ILE A 182 2.40 -1.93 13.85
N ASN A 183 2.57 -2.54 12.67
CA ASN A 183 3.28 -3.84 12.57
C ASN A 183 4.73 -3.74 13.08
N LYS A 184 5.42 -2.62 12.82
CA LYS A 184 6.76 -2.39 13.41
C LYS A 184 6.70 -2.30 14.94
N ILE A 185 5.70 -1.59 15.49
CA ILE A 185 5.51 -1.48 16.93
C ILE A 185 5.19 -2.85 17.54
N GLU A 186 4.37 -3.65 16.89
CA GLU A 186 4.11 -5.04 17.28
C GLU A 186 5.42 -5.84 17.37
N ASP A 187 6.23 -5.81 16.30
CA ASP A 187 7.53 -6.49 16.27
C ASP A 187 8.51 -5.99 17.33
N TRP A 188 8.44 -4.70 17.67
CA TRP A 188 9.41 -4.07 18.56
C TRP A 188 9.03 -4.13 20.04
N VAL A 189 7.73 -4.15 20.33
CA VAL A 189 7.22 -4.07 21.71
C VAL A 189 6.59 -5.41 22.14
N LEU A 190 5.71 -5.99 21.31
CA LEU A 190 4.91 -7.14 21.71
C LEU A 190 5.62 -8.48 21.40
N THR A 191 6.17 -8.64 20.21
CA THR A 191 6.81 -9.90 19.77
C THR A 191 7.93 -10.36 20.72
N PRO A 192 8.81 -9.50 21.23
CA PRO A 192 9.85 -9.90 22.17
C PRO A 192 9.34 -10.46 23.51
N GLU A 193 8.11 -10.18 23.89
CA GLU A 193 7.50 -10.76 25.11
C GLU A 193 7.14 -12.24 24.95
N PHE A 194 6.95 -12.69 23.70
CA PHE A 194 6.49 -14.06 23.39
C PHE A 194 7.54 -14.92 22.70
N THR A 195 8.62 -14.31 22.17
CA THR A 195 9.64 -15.02 21.41
C THR A 195 11.02 -14.42 21.67
N ASP A 196 12.06 -15.26 21.49
CA ASP A 196 13.47 -14.78 21.48
C ASP A 196 13.84 -14.10 20.15
N PHE A 197 12.86 -13.68 19.38
CA PHE A 197 13.05 -13.03 18.08
C PHE A 197 13.51 -11.57 18.27
N GLU A 198 14.66 -11.24 17.70
CA GLU A 198 15.14 -9.85 17.61
C GLU A 198 14.69 -9.23 16.29
N PRO A 199 13.81 -8.22 16.30
CA PRO A 199 13.33 -7.58 15.08
C PRO A 199 14.46 -6.94 14.27
N TYR A 200 14.46 -7.19 12.95
CA TYR A 200 15.40 -6.56 12.03
C TYR A 200 15.12 -5.06 11.88
N THR A 201 16.09 -4.23 12.22
CA THR A 201 15.94 -2.76 12.20
C THR A 201 16.54 -2.09 10.97
N GLY A 202 17.17 -2.85 10.08
CA GLY A 202 17.85 -2.32 8.89
C GLY A 202 19.24 -1.73 9.15
N SER A 203 19.75 -1.75 10.39
CA SER A 203 21.11 -1.34 10.72
C SER A 203 21.72 -2.33 11.68
N GLU A 204 22.89 -2.88 11.33
CA GLU A 204 23.64 -3.84 12.16
C GLU A 204 24.11 -3.24 13.50
N GLN A 205 24.06 -1.91 13.66
CA GLN A 205 24.62 -1.22 14.81
C GLN A 205 23.58 -0.71 15.81
N THR A 206 22.29 -0.81 15.49
CA THR A 206 21.24 -0.27 16.36
C THR A 206 20.66 -1.36 17.23
N LEU A 207 21.21 -1.56 18.42
CA LEU A 207 20.55 -2.36 19.44
C LEU A 207 19.18 -1.77 19.75
N ARG A 208 18.14 -2.58 19.69
CA ARG A 208 16.79 -2.19 20.07
C ARG A 208 16.77 -1.81 21.55
N ASN A 209 16.01 -0.77 21.88
CA ASN A 209 15.82 -0.33 23.25
C ASN A 209 14.31 -0.34 23.55
N HIS A 210 13.86 -1.34 24.27
CA HIS A 210 12.45 -1.54 24.56
C HIS A 210 11.77 -0.29 25.13
N SER A 211 12.42 0.44 26.06
CA SER A 211 11.85 1.67 26.63
C SER A 211 11.65 2.77 25.58
N LYS A 212 12.55 2.88 24.60
CA LYS A 212 12.38 3.82 23.48
C LYS A 212 11.28 3.37 22.53
N ASP A 213 11.11 2.08 22.33
CA ASP A 213 10.08 1.52 21.46
C ASP A 213 8.70 1.70 22.09
N VAL A 214 8.56 1.50 23.41
CA VAL A 214 7.34 1.80 24.17
C VAL A 214 7.01 3.30 24.12
N ALA A 215 8.03 4.17 24.31
CA ALA A 215 7.82 5.62 24.18
C ALA A 215 7.33 5.98 22.77
N TYR A 216 7.93 5.40 21.73
CA TYR A 216 7.51 5.61 20.36
C TYR A 216 6.08 5.13 20.09
N ALA A 217 5.69 3.96 20.62
CA ALA A 217 4.31 3.45 20.53
C ALA A 217 3.31 4.42 21.18
N ASN A 218 3.65 5.00 22.33
CA ASN A 218 2.84 6.05 22.97
C ASN A 218 2.75 7.31 22.08
N ASP A 219 3.83 7.73 21.42
CA ASP A 219 3.80 8.88 20.51
C ASP A 219 2.89 8.63 19.30
N VAL A 220 2.87 7.40 18.77
CA VAL A 220 1.96 7.00 17.69
C VAL A 220 0.51 6.98 18.19
N LEU A 221 0.25 6.41 19.36
CA LEU A 221 -1.09 6.40 19.99
C LEU A 221 -1.60 7.83 20.23
N ASN A 222 -0.77 8.72 20.75
CA ASN A 222 -1.12 10.12 20.96
C ASN A 222 -1.48 10.82 19.65
N PHE A 223 -0.71 10.57 18.60
CA PHE A 223 -1.00 11.12 17.26
C PHE A 223 -2.33 10.60 16.71
N THR A 224 -2.53 9.29 16.71
CA THR A 224 -3.74 8.67 16.14
C THR A 224 -5.01 9.02 16.92
N SER A 225 -4.91 9.20 18.24
CA SER A 225 -6.03 9.64 19.09
C SER A 225 -6.50 11.06 18.76
N GLN A 226 -5.59 11.94 18.31
CA GLN A 226 -5.95 13.30 17.88
C GLN A 226 -6.68 13.31 16.52
N LEU A 227 -6.58 12.23 15.74
CA LEU A 227 -7.26 12.07 14.45
C LEU A 227 -8.68 11.50 14.59
N SER A 228 -9.12 11.16 15.78
CA SER A 228 -10.50 10.67 16.06
C SER A 228 -11.53 11.71 15.62
N GLY A 229 -12.59 11.25 14.94
CA GLY A 229 -13.64 12.15 14.39
C GLY A 229 -13.49 12.44 12.88
N THR A 230 -12.49 11.86 12.22
CA THR A 230 -12.32 11.93 10.75
C THR A 230 -13.13 10.84 10.03
N ASN A 231 -13.16 10.88 8.70
CA ASN A 231 -13.80 9.85 7.86
C ASN A 231 -13.27 8.42 8.08
N ASN A 232 -12.13 8.28 8.78
CA ASN A 232 -11.50 7.01 9.13
C ASN A 232 -11.71 6.62 10.61
N ALA A 233 -12.72 7.16 11.28
CA ALA A 233 -12.92 6.99 12.73
C ALA A 233 -12.92 5.52 13.17
N VAL A 234 -13.58 4.63 12.41
CA VAL A 234 -13.63 3.20 12.71
C VAL A 234 -12.23 2.58 12.64
N PHE A 235 -11.48 2.83 11.57
CA PHE A 235 -10.12 2.35 11.42
C PHE A 235 -9.20 2.86 12.54
N LEU A 236 -9.28 4.14 12.87
CA LEU A 236 -8.49 4.74 13.94
C LEU A 236 -8.88 4.19 15.34
N THR A 237 -10.15 3.84 15.56
CA THR A 237 -10.57 3.15 16.78
C THR A 237 -9.89 1.79 16.91
N LEU A 238 -9.82 1.01 15.84
CA LEU A 238 -9.11 -0.28 15.84
C LEU A 238 -7.61 -0.10 16.10
N VAL A 239 -6.99 0.86 15.43
CA VAL A 239 -5.57 1.23 15.63
C VAL A 239 -5.31 1.59 17.09
N ASN A 240 -6.10 2.48 17.67
CA ASN A 240 -5.92 2.94 19.05
C ASN A 240 -6.19 1.82 20.06
N SER A 241 -7.18 0.98 19.81
CA SER A 241 -7.44 -0.20 20.64
C SER A 241 -6.24 -1.15 20.61
N TYR A 242 -5.73 -1.48 19.42
CA TYR A 242 -4.59 -2.38 19.32
C TYR A 242 -3.32 -1.81 19.94
N LEU A 243 -3.03 -0.52 19.75
CA LEU A 243 -1.90 0.14 20.39
C LEU A 243 -2.02 0.17 21.93
N ASN A 244 -3.23 0.37 22.48
CA ASN A 244 -3.44 0.24 23.93
C ASN A 244 -3.18 -1.18 24.42
N TYR A 245 -3.59 -2.20 23.66
CA TYR A 245 -3.27 -3.60 23.97
C TYR A 245 -1.76 -3.84 23.99
N VAL A 246 -1.05 -3.45 22.95
CA VAL A 246 0.42 -3.58 22.82
C VAL A 246 1.16 -2.85 23.96
N LEU A 247 0.59 -1.74 24.46
CA LEU A 247 1.13 -0.95 25.57
C LEU A 247 0.72 -1.48 26.95
N GLY A 248 0.16 -2.68 27.06
CA GLY A 248 -0.23 -3.31 28.32
C GLY A 248 -1.45 -2.69 28.98
N LYS A 249 -2.36 -2.06 28.20
CA LYS A 249 -3.62 -1.45 28.67
C LYS A 249 -4.85 -2.19 28.10
N PRO A 250 -5.03 -3.48 28.45
CA PRO A 250 -6.06 -4.31 27.83
C PRO A 250 -7.49 -3.83 28.13
N GLU A 251 -7.74 -3.25 29.29
CA GLU A 251 -9.08 -2.76 29.66
C GLU A 251 -9.50 -1.57 28.80
N GLU A 252 -8.60 -0.59 28.59
CA GLU A 252 -8.83 0.55 27.71
C GLU A 252 -9.03 0.06 26.27
N ALA A 253 -8.19 -0.85 25.80
CA ALA A 253 -8.29 -1.45 24.49
C ALA A 253 -9.65 -2.11 24.28
N PHE A 254 -10.10 -2.93 25.22
CA PHE A 254 -11.39 -3.63 25.14
C PHE A 254 -12.58 -2.66 25.16
N ASN A 255 -12.52 -1.62 26.01
CA ASN A 255 -13.58 -0.61 26.10
C ASN A 255 -13.79 0.12 24.78
N MET A 256 -12.73 0.38 24.00
CA MET A 256 -12.83 1.01 22.68
C MET A 256 -13.58 0.15 21.66
N LEU A 257 -13.61 -1.17 21.84
CA LEU A 257 -14.22 -2.11 20.89
C LEU A 257 -15.69 -2.45 21.18
N LYS A 258 -16.30 -1.93 22.25
CA LYS A 258 -17.67 -2.29 22.67
C LYS A 258 -18.75 -2.06 21.59
N ASN A 259 -18.56 -1.10 20.70
CA ASN A 259 -19.55 -0.74 19.68
C ASN A 259 -19.19 -1.23 18.28
N THR A 260 -18.27 -2.18 18.14
CA THR A 260 -17.76 -2.63 16.84
C THR A 260 -18.75 -3.47 16.03
N SER A 261 -19.78 -4.02 16.67
CA SER A 261 -20.88 -4.73 15.98
C SER A 261 -21.67 -3.84 15.00
N SER A 262 -21.60 -2.52 15.17
CA SER A 262 -22.26 -1.54 14.29
C SER A 262 -21.45 -1.17 13.03
N TYR A 263 -20.24 -1.70 12.87
CA TYR A 263 -19.41 -1.38 11.70
C TYR A 263 -20.03 -1.94 10.41
N SER A 264 -20.18 -1.10 9.40
CA SER A 264 -20.76 -1.50 8.12
C SER A 264 -19.80 -2.33 7.25
N ASN A 265 -18.49 -2.25 7.50
CA ASN A 265 -17.48 -2.98 6.75
C ASN A 265 -17.17 -4.33 7.42
N PRO A 266 -17.44 -5.48 6.77
CA PRO A 266 -17.21 -6.81 7.35
C PRO A 266 -15.75 -7.08 7.72
N LEU A 267 -14.78 -6.55 6.96
CA LEU A 267 -13.36 -6.74 7.25
C LEU A 267 -12.96 -6.02 8.54
N LEU A 268 -13.48 -4.80 8.77
CA LEU A 268 -13.25 -4.08 10.02
C LEU A 268 -13.94 -4.75 11.21
N GLN A 269 -15.10 -5.40 11.00
CA GLN A 269 -15.74 -6.22 12.04
C GLN A 269 -14.87 -7.43 12.42
N ILE A 270 -14.34 -8.16 11.42
CA ILE A 270 -13.43 -9.29 11.67
C ILE A 270 -12.19 -8.80 12.43
N GLN A 271 -11.59 -7.71 12.01
CA GLN A 271 -10.42 -7.13 12.67
C GLN A 271 -10.72 -6.75 14.13
N ALA A 272 -11.86 -6.11 14.40
CA ALA A 272 -12.30 -5.76 15.74
C ALA A 272 -12.48 -6.99 16.64
N ARG A 273 -13.11 -8.05 16.12
CA ARG A 273 -13.30 -9.32 16.82
C ARG A 273 -11.95 -10.00 17.09
N THR A 274 -11.03 -9.97 16.14
CA THR A 274 -9.67 -10.51 16.32
C THR A 274 -8.93 -9.79 17.44
N ILE A 275 -8.92 -8.46 17.46
CA ILE A 275 -8.29 -7.67 18.53
C ILE A 275 -8.97 -7.97 19.88
N SER A 276 -10.31 -8.01 19.92
CA SER A 276 -11.06 -8.36 21.14
C SER A 276 -10.70 -9.76 21.67
N LEU A 277 -10.53 -10.72 20.77
CA LEU A 277 -10.11 -12.08 21.12
C LEU A 277 -8.69 -12.11 21.69
N LEU A 278 -7.73 -11.41 21.07
CA LEU A 278 -6.36 -11.28 21.57
C LEU A 278 -6.32 -10.69 22.98
N ILE A 279 -7.10 -9.64 23.25
CA ILE A 279 -7.22 -9.04 24.57
C ILE A 279 -7.78 -10.04 25.59
N ARG A 280 -8.83 -10.78 25.22
CA ARG A 280 -9.42 -11.80 26.11
C ARG A 280 -8.44 -12.93 26.43
N LEU A 281 -7.70 -13.41 25.41
CA LEU A 281 -6.70 -14.48 25.59
C LEU A 281 -5.55 -14.07 26.51
N SER A 282 -5.20 -12.78 26.54
CA SER A 282 -4.13 -12.25 27.42
C SER A 282 -4.60 -11.98 28.86
N THR A 283 -5.90 -11.79 29.09
CA THR A 283 -6.44 -11.36 30.39
C THR A 283 -7.29 -12.41 31.10
N GLN A 284 -7.77 -13.44 30.39
CA GLN A 284 -8.72 -14.40 30.91
C GLN A 284 -8.24 -15.84 30.62
N LYS A 285 -8.75 -16.81 31.41
CA LYS A 285 -8.61 -18.22 31.05
C LYS A 285 -9.45 -18.53 29.83
N VAL A 286 -8.90 -19.39 28.95
CA VAL A 286 -9.64 -19.90 27.80
C VAL A 286 -10.85 -20.69 28.30
N ASP A 287 -12.03 -20.24 27.92
CA ASP A 287 -13.30 -20.90 28.15
C ASP A 287 -13.96 -21.32 26.83
N ARG A 288 -15.09 -22.00 26.91
CA ARG A 288 -15.82 -22.48 25.73
C ARG A 288 -16.32 -21.35 24.83
N GLU A 289 -16.53 -20.14 25.36
CA GLU A 289 -16.96 -18.98 24.58
C GLU A 289 -15.80 -18.47 23.72
N VAL A 290 -14.59 -18.40 24.29
CA VAL A 290 -13.35 -18.04 23.56
C VAL A 290 -13.06 -19.08 22.47
N GLU A 291 -13.18 -20.38 22.75
CA GLU A 291 -12.99 -21.44 21.76
C GLU A 291 -13.99 -21.28 20.57
N ASN A 292 -15.26 -21.03 20.88
CA ASN A 292 -16.29 -20.84 19.87
C ASN A 292 -16.00 -19.60 18.99
N GLU A 293 -15.49 -18.52 19.59
CA GLU A 293 -15.11 -17.31 18.86
C GLU A 293 -13.92 -17.54 17.93
N ILE A 294 -12.91 -18.30 18.37
CA ILE A 294 -11.78 -18.72 17.51
C ILE A 294 -12.32 -19.46 16.28
N VAL A 295 -13.16 -20.48 16.51
CA VAL A 295 -13.74 -21.28 15.41
C VAL A 295 -14.58 -20.42 14.46
N ALA A 296 -15.33 -19.46 15.00
CA ALA A 296 -16.13 -18.54 14.18
C ALA A 296 -15.24 -17.63 13.32
N LEU A 297 -14.16 -17.08 13.87
CA LEU A 297 -13.21 -16.24 13.14
C LEU A 297 -12.46 -17.02 12.04
N ILE A 298 -12.04 -18.26 12.33
CA ILE A 298 -11.42 -19.15 11.34
C ILE A 298 -12.37 -19.37 10.14
N LYS A 299 -13.67 -19.60 10.40
CA LYS A 299 -14.67 -19.80 9.33
C LYS A 299 -14.93 -18.53 8.52
N LEU A 300 -14.85 -17.35 9.12
CA LEU A 300 -15.06 -16.07 8.46
C LEU A 300 -13.84 -15.58 7.70
N SER A 301 -12.64 -16.09 8.03
CA SER A 301 -11.42 -15.63 7.36
C SER A 301 -11.37 -16.07 5.89
N PRO A 302 -11.29 -15.13 4.94
CA PRO A 302 -11.16 -15.44 3.53
C PRO A 302 -9.76 -15.91 3.14
N ASN A 303 -8.76 -15.73 4.02
CA ASN A 303 -7.35 -15.99 3.74
C ASN A 303 -6.85 -17.23 4.51
N LEU A 304 -6.29 -18.21 3.80
CA LEU A 304 -5.66 -19.41 4.38
C LEU A 304 -4.49 -19.06 5.31
N VAL A 305 -3.70 -18.03 5.00
CA VAL A 305 -2.57 -17.59 5.85
C VAL A 305 -3.08 -17.14 7.22
N PHE A 306 -4.14 -16.33 7.25
CA PHE A 306 -4.76 -15.90 8.50
C PHE A 306 -5.34 -17.05 9.30
N ARG A 307 -5.96 -18.05 8.62
CA ARG A 307 -6.46 -19.28 9.29
C ARG A 307 -5.35 -20.08 9.95
N ASN A 308 -4.14 -20.08 9.39
CA ASN A 308 -3.01 -20.82 9.92
C ASN A 308 -2.30 -20.09 11.09
N GLN A 309 -2.63 -18.81 11.31
CA GLN A 309 -2.11 -18.00 12.42
C GLN A 309 -3.03 -18.00 13.65
N LEU A 310 -4.31 -18.36 13.48
CA LEU A 310 -5.28 -18.55 14.56
C LEU A 310 -5.25 -19.98 15.07
#